data_d3db9b94ec843068e74dece366cd87ea
#
_entry.id   d3db9b94ec843068e74dece366cd87ea
#
_cell.length_a   1.000
_cell.length_b   1.000
_cell.length_c   1.000
_cell.angle_alpha   90.00
_cell.angle_beta   90.00
_cell.angle_gamma   90.00
#
_symmetry.space_group_name_H-M   'P 1'
#
loop_
_entity.id
_entity.type
_entity.pdbx_description
1 polymer ?
#
loop_
_entity_poly.entity_id
_entity_poly.type
_entity_poly.pdbx_seq_one_letter_code
_entity_poly.pdbx_strand_id
1 'polypeptide(L)'
;KVIALAKEYPFVYAAVGIHPDEVGSLNEETFAQMKELFKEEKVVAVGEIGLDYYWDNEPREVQKKWFIRQLELARELDLPVLIHSREAAADTMEIMKEHAKGLSGVIHCYSYSKEMAQEYIKMGFYIGVGGVVTFKNAKKLKEVVENIPLTSIVLETDCPYMAPEPNRGKRNNSAYI
;
A
#
# COMPACT_ATOMS: atom_id res chain seq x y z
N LYS A 1 -7.86 -8.39 13.98
CA LYS A 1 -7.44 -9.70 13.40
C LYS A 1 -5.94 -9.70 13.14
N VAL A 2 -5.38 -8.77 12.34
CA VAL A 2 -3.94 -8.72 12.03
C VAL A 2 -3.07 -8.53 13.28
N ILE A 3 -3.47 -7.68 14.22
CA ILE A 3 -2.76 -7.45 15.50
C ILE A 3 -2.69 -8.73 16.32
N ALA A 4 -3.74 -9.55 16.35
CA ALA A 4 -3.73 -10.82 17.05
C ALA A 4 -2.67 -11.78 16.49
N LEU A 5 -2.55 -11.86 15.15
CA LEU A 5 -1.50 -12.64 14.51
C LEU A 5 -0.09 -12.08 14.80
N ALA A 6 0.06 -10.75 14.81
CA ALA A 6 1.34 -10.13 15.14
C ALA A 6 1.77 -10.42 16.58
N LYS A 7 0.82 -10.53 17.52
CA LYS A 7 1.08 -10.94 18.91
C LYS A 7 1.45 -12.42 19.04
N GLU A 8 0.85 -13.27 18.21
CA GLU A 8 1.06 -14.72 18.24
C GLU A 8 2.41 -15.12 17.64
N TYR A 9 2.84 -14.44 16.56
CA TYR A 9 4.06 -14.80 15.82
C TYR A 9 5.13 -13.71 15.96
N PRO A 10 6.35 -14.03 16.45
CA PRO A 10 7.39 -13.02 16.71
C PRO A 10 7.90 -12.30 15.45
N PHE A 11 7.82 -12.94 14.28
CA PHE A 11 8.26 -12.39 12.99
C PHE A 11 7.14 -11.66 12.22
N VAL A 12 5.91 -11.63 12.74
CA VAL A 12 4.78 -10.92 12.11
C VAL A 12 4.65 -9.53 12.73
N TYR A 13 4.51 -8.53 11.87
CA TYR A 13 4.15 -7.16 12.21
C TYR A 13 2.86 -6.76 11.51
N ALA A 14 2.21 -5.71 11.99
CA ALA A 14 0.93 -5.25 11.48
C ALA A 14 1.05 -3.85 10.89
N ALA A 15 0.38 -3.62 9.78
CA ALA A 15 -0.04 -2.30 9.35
C ALA A 15 -1.52 -2.12 9.68
N VAL A 16 -1.91 -0.91 10.06
CA VAL A 16 -3.29 -0.54 10.38
C VAL A 16 -3.69 0.68 9.58
N GLY A 17 -4.80 0.60 8.91
CA GLY A 17 -5.37 1.66 8.08
C GLY A 17 -6.74 1.26 7.56
N ILE A 18 -7.39 2.17 6.86
CA ILE A 18 -8.69 1.93 6.23
C ILE A 18 -8.51 2.03 4.72
N HIS A 19 -8.75 0.92 4.05
CA HIS A 19 -8.69 0.79 2.60
C HIS A 19 -9.70 1.73 1.92
N PRO A 20 -9.39 2.29 0.73
CA PRO A 20 -10.28 3.19 0.02
C PRO A 20 -11.70 2.64 -0.22
N ASP A 21 -11.86 1.32 -0.34
CA ASP A 21 -13.17 0.68 -0.51
C ASP A 21 -14.04 0.66 0.77
N GLU A 22 -13.46 1.00 1.93
CA GLU A 22 -14.13 0.92 3.24
C GLU A 22 -14.28 2.30 3.91
N VAL A 23 -13.82 3.37 3.26
CA VAL A 23 -13.79 4.72 3.87
C VAL A 23 -15.16 5.36 4.04
N GLY A 24 -16.19 4.89 3.36
CA GLY A 24 -17.57 5.42 3.47
C GLY A 24 -18.17 5.25 4.86
N SER A 25 -17.71 4.27 5.62
CA SER A 25 -18.13 4.05 7.00
C SER A 25 -17.36 4.89 8.03
N LEU A 26 -16.28 5.58 7.61
CA LEU A 26 -15.44 6.37 8.50
C LEU A 26 -16.12 7.67 8.93
N ASN A 27 -15.94 7.97 10.20
CA ASN A 27 -16.22 9.26 10.83
C ASN A 27 -15.12 9.56 11.86
N GLU A 28 -15.14 10.72 12.48
CA GLU A 28 -14.09 11.13 13.43
C GLU A 28 -14.04 10.21 14.66
N GLU A 29 -15.14 9.61 15.08
CA GLU A 29 -15.17 8.68 16.22
C GLU A 29 -14.48 7.36 15.87
N THR A 30 -14.86 6.72 14.74
CA THR A 30 -14.24 5.46 14.29
C THR A 30 -12.78 5.65 13.92
N PHE A 31 -12.42 6.82 13.38
CA PHE A 31 -11.02 7.19 13.13
C PHE A 31 -10.22 7.32 14.42
N ALA A 32 -10.79 7.95 15.45
CA ALA A 32 -10.17 8.04 16.78
C ALA A 32 -9.98 6.66 17.43
N GLN A 33 -10.96 5.77 17.29
CA GLN A 33 -10.84 4.37 17.75
C GLN A 33 -9.71 3.63 17.02
N MET A 34 -9.56 3.83 15.70
CA MET A 34 -8.45 3.25 14.94
C MET A 34 -7.08 3.76 15.46
N LYS A 35 -6.97 5.04 15.82
CA LYS A 35 -5.72 5.61 16.38
C LYS A 35 -5.24 4.87 17.63
N GLU A 36 -6.13 4.35 18.47
CA GLU A 36 -5.78 3.58 19.66
C GLU A 36 -5.02 2.29 19.33
N LEU A 37 -5.22 1.72 18.15
CA LEU A 37 -4.54 0.49 17.71
C LEU A 37 -3.03 0.70 17.48
N PHE A 38 -2.58 1.92 17.25
CA PHE A 38 -1.16 2.24 17.08
C PHE A 38 -0.36 2.25 18.40
N LYS A 39 -1.02 2.09 19.53
CA LYS A 39 -0.36 1.85 20.83
C LYS A 39 0.20 0.43 20.95
N GLU A 40 -0.19 -0.46 20.06
CA GLU A 40 0.30 -1.84 20.01
C GLU A 40 1.70 -1.88 19.40
N GLU A 41 2.68 -2.39 20.13
CA GLU A 41 4.11 -2.38 19.79
C GLU A 41 4.42 -2.95 18.40
N LYS A 42 3.65 -3.93 17.94
CA LYS A 42 3.84 -4.58 16.64
C LYS A 42 3.05 -3.95 15.49
N VAL A 43 2.40 -2.83 15.71
CA VAL A 43 1.82 -1.99 14.66
C VAL A 43 2.88 -1.02 14.21
N VAL A 44 3.45 -1.25 13.02
CA VAL A 44 4.67 -0.57 12.55
C VAL A 44 4.46 0.28 11.30
N ALA A 45 3.25 0.35 10.76
CA ALA A 45 2.93 1.15 9.58
C ALA A 45 1.45 1.57 9.57
N VAL A 46 1.17 2.68 8.91
CA VAL A 46 -0.20 3.07 8.55
C VAL A 46 -0.51 2.51 7.17
N GLY A 47 -1.48 1.63 7.08
CA GLY A 47 -1.84 0.98 5.82
C GLY A 47 -2.78 -0.22 5.98
N GLU A 48 -3.41 -0.60 4.92
CA GLU A 48 -3.31 -0.08 3.56
C GLU A 48 -4.23 1.14 3.39
N ILE A 49 -3.72 2.23 2.81
CA ILE A 49 -4.44 3.50 2.60
C ILE A 49 -4.24 3.97 1.15
N GLY A 50 -5.11 4.80 0.63
CA GLY A 50 -4.93 5.31 -0.74
C GLY A 50 -6.21 5.51 -1.51
N LEU A 51 -6.18 5.22 -2.82
CA LEU A 51 -7.29 5.43 -3.75
C LEU A 51 -7.54 4.19 -4.63
N ASP A 52 -8.80 3.80 -4.79
CA ASP A 52 -9.26 2.78 -5.74
C ASP A 52 -10.42 3.30 -6.60
N TYR A 53 -10.15 3.52 -7.88
CA TYR A 53 -11.16 3.97 -8.84
C TYR A 53 -11.62 2.84 -9.76
N TYR A 54 -11.12 1.64 -9.55
CA TYR A 54 -11.53 0.46 -10.32
C TYR A 54 -12.86 -0.11 -9.81
N TRP A 55 -12.99 -0.26 -8.49
CA TRP A 55 -14.22 -0.77 -7.89
C TRP A 55 -15.30 0.31 -7.77
N ASP A 56 -14.89 1.59 -7.64
CA ASP A 56 -15.77 2.77 -7.52
C ASP A 56 -16.83 2.63 -6.40
N ASN A 57 -16.47 1.92 -5.33
CA ASN A 57 -17.38 1.60 -4.23
C ASN A 57 -17.68 2.82 -3.36
N GLU A 58 -16.74 3.76 -3.29
CA GLU A 58 -16.85 4.96 -2.45
C GLU A 58 -16.58 6.23 -3.28
N PRO A 59 -17.27 7.35 -3.00
CA PRO A 59 -17.05 8.59 -3.71
C PRO A 59 -15.58 9.02 -3.66
N ARG A 60 -15.00 9.40 -4.80
CA ARG A 60 -13.57 9.76 -4.91
C ARG A 60 -13.15 10.84 -3.92
N GLU A 61 -13.98 11.85 -3.69
CA GLU A 61 -13.70 12.92 -2.73
C GLU A 61 -13.66 12.41 -1.28
N VAL A 62 -14.44 11.38 -0.96
CA VAL A 62 -14.41 10.71 0.35
C VAL A 62 -13.11 9.90 0.48
N GLN A 63 -12.73 9.15 -0.56
CA GLN A 63 -11.46 8.43 -0.59
C GLN A 63 -10.28 9.40 -0.41
N LYS A 64 -10.22 10.51 -1.17
CA LYS A 64 -9.16 11.54 -1.07
C LYS A 64 -9.07 12.14 0.34
N LYS A 65 -10.21 12.54 0.90
CA LYS A 65 -10.28 13.09 2.27
C LYS A 65 -9.63 12.15 3.28
N TRP A 66 -10.05 10.88 3.30
CA TRP A 66 -9.56 9.92 4.27
C TRP A 66 -8.14 9.44 3.98
N PHE A 67 -7.72 9.44 2.73
CA PHE A 67 -6.31 9.20 2.38
C PHE A 67 -5.41 10.28 3.00
N ILE A 68 -5.73 11.56 2.79
CA ILE A 68 -5.00 12.69 3.36
C ILE A 68 -4.96 12.61 4.90
N ARG A 69 -6.11 12.35 5.54
CA ARG A 69 -6.18 12.21 7.01
C ARG A 69 -5.31 11.08 7.55
N GLN A 70 -5.18 9.99 6.83
CA GLN A 70 -4.34 8.87 7.23
C GLN A 70 -2.84 9.15 6.96
N LEU A 71 -2.49 9.92 5.94
CA LEU A 71 -1.12 10.43 5.75
C LEU A 71 -0.72 11.40 6.89
N GLU A 72 -1.62 12.27 7.30
CA GLU A 72 -1.42 13.15 8.46
C GLU A 72 -1.18 12.33 9.74
N LEU A 73 -1.99 11.30 9.96
CA LEU A 73 -1.81 10.39 11.10
C LEU A 73 -0.44 9.69 11.06
N ALA A 74 -0.02 9.19 9.90
CA ALA A 74 1.29 8.58 9.77
C ALA A 74 2.43 9.54 10.15
N ARG A 75 2.30 10.81 9.78
CA ARG A 75 3.25 11.85 10.17
C ARG A 75 3.22 12.14 11.67
N GLU A 76 2.03 12.24 12.29
CA GLU A 76 1.88 12.41 13.73
C GLU A 76 2.55 11.29 14.52
N LEU A 77 2.50 10.07 14.00
CA LEU A 77 3.02 8.86 14.65
C LEU A 77 4.47 8.52 14.27
N ASP A 78 5.05 9.24 13.32
CA ASP A 78 6.38 8.94 12.73
C ASP A 78 6.45 7.49 12.20
N LEU A 79 5.39 7.04 11.51
CA LEU A 79 5.27 5.71 10.95
C LEU A 79 5.31 5.73 9.42
N PRO A 80 5.89 4.70 8.79
CA PRO A 80 5.83 4.52 7.34
C PRO A 80 4.40 4.18 6.89
N VAL A 81 4.15 4.34 5.58
CA VAL A 81 2.83 4.08 4.99
C VAL A 81 2.86 2.97 3.94
N LEU A 82 1.76 2.21 3.82
CA LEU A 82 1.52 1.29 2.72
C LEU A 82 0.42 1.87 1.85
N ILE A 83 0.77 2.22 0.60
CA ILE A 83 -0.09 2.96 -0.31
C ILE A 83 -0.71 2.04 -1.35
N HIS A 84 -2.04 1.97 -1.33
CA HIS A 84 -2.85 1.40 -2.39
C HIS A 84 -3.14 2.45 -3.47
N SER A 85 -2.99 2.07 -4.73
CA SER A 85 -3.41 2.91 -5.83
C SER A 85 -3.85 2.06 -7.02
N ARG A 86 -5.12 2.14 -7.39
CA ARG A 86 -5.68 1.40 -8.51
C ARG A 86 -6.54 2.31 -9.38
N GLU A 87 -6.15 2.45 -10.66
CA GLU A 87 -6.76 3.36 -11.65
C GLU A 87 -6.87 4.84 -11.17
N ALA A 88 -6.05 5.21 -10.18
CA ALA A 88 -6.04 6.51 -9.52
C ALA A 88 -4.68 7.23 -9.61
N ALA A 89 -3.88 6.91 -10.62
CA ALA A 89 -2.48 7.31 -10.74
C ALA A 89 -2.22 8.80 -10.53
N ALA A 90 -3.00 9.66 -11.20
CA ALA A 90 -2.81 11.11 -11.15
C ALA A 90 -3.13 11.69 -9.77
N ASP A 91 -4.29 11.36 -9.24
CA ASP A 91 -4.75 11.86 -7.94
C ASP A 91 -3.89 11.34 -6.79
N THR A 92 -3.46 10.07 -6.87
CA THR A 92 -2.53 9.51 -5.88
C THR A 92 -1.20 10.27 -5.91
N MET A 93 -0.62 10.50 -7.09
CA MET A 93 0.65 11.22 -7.21
C MET A 93 0.54 12.67 -6.72
N GLU A 94 -0.56 13.35 -7.01
CA GLU A 94 -0.82 14.72 -6.57
C GLU A 94 -0.89 14.78 -5.03
N ILE A 95 -1.72 13.95 -4.41
CA ILE A 95 -1.85 13.87 -2.95
C ILE A 95 -0.52 13.50 -2.30
N MET A 96 0.21 12.54 -2.84
CA MET A 96 1.50 12.14 -2.31
C MET A 96 2.53 13.29 -2.37
N LYS A 97 2.60 14.04 -3.46
CA LYS A 97 3.49 15.21 -3.59
C LYS A 97 3.17 16.32 -2.59
N GLU A 98 1.90 16.52 -2.29
CA GLU A 98 1.45 17.57 -1.38
C GLU A 98 1.52 17.14 0.10
N HIS A 99 1.00 15.95 0.40
CA HIS A 99 0.74 15.51 1.77
C HIS A 99 1.70 14.45 2.31
N ALA A 100 2.54 13.80 1.49
CA ALA A 100 3.45 12.76 1.96
C ALA A 100 4.91 13.22 2.14
N LYS A 101 5.19 14.52 2.12
CA LYS A 101 6.55 15.05 2.34
C LYS A 101 7.09 14.62 3.69
N GLY A 102 8.29 14.03 3.68
CA GLY A 102 8.96 13.54 4.90
C GLY A 102 8.48 12.18 5.39
N LEU A 103 7.42 11.61 4.79
CA LEU A 103 7.04 10.23 5.01
C LEU A 103 7.89 9.28 4.16
N SER A 104 7.97 8.05 4.60
CA SER A 104 8.51 6.91 3.84
C SER A 104 7.46 5.80 3.77
N GLY A 105 7.70 4.80 2.93
CA GLY A 105 6.77 3.67 2.84
C GLY A 105 6.86 2.93 1.52
N VAL A 106 5.82 2.20 1.20
CA VAL A 106 5.75 1.34 0.02
C VAL A 106 4.54 1.72 -0.83
N ILE A 107 4.76 1.86 -2.13
CA ILE A 107 3.65 1.85 -3.10
C ILE A 107 3.36 0.38 -3.39
N HIS A 108 2.32 -0.11 -2.73
CA HIS A 108 1.93 -1.52 -2.75
C HIS A 108 1.43 -1.95 -4.13
N CYS A 109 1.71 -3.19 -4.49
CA CYS A 109 1.24 -3.84 -5.72
C CYS A 109 1.37 -2.96 -6.98
N TYR A 110 2.58 -2.43 -7.19
CA TYR A 110 2.83 -1.40 -8.21
C TYR A 110 2.44 -1.84 -9.62
N SER A 111 1.68 -1.01 -10.33
CA SER A 111 1.15 -1.33 -11.67
C SER A 111 1.26 -0.20 -12.70
N TYR A 112 1.88 0.93 -12.34
CA TYR A 112 2.00 2.11 -13.20
C TYR A 112 3.29 2.13 -14.02
N SER A 113 3.66 3.28 -14.58
CA SER A 113 4.83 3.42 -15.43
C SER A 113 6.13 3.55 -14.64
N LYS A 114 7.27 3.34 -15.32
CA LYS A 114 8.60 3.50 -14.72
C LYS A 114 8.90 4.95 -14.32
N GLU A 115 8.37 5.91 -15.06
CA GLU A 115 8.54 7.33 -14.75
C GLU A 115 7.87 7.68 -13.43
N MET A 116 6.66 7.16 -13.19
CA MET A 116 5.98 7.35 -11.92
C MET A 116 6.71 6.62 -10.77
N ALA A 117 7.23 5.43 -11.01
CA ALA A 117 8.04 4.71 -10.01
C ALA A 117 9.27 5.54 -9.61
N GLN A 118 9.95 6.14 -10.58
CA GLN A 118 11.09 7.01 -10.31
C GLN A 118 10.72 8.25 -9.50
N GLU A 119 9.53 8.84 -9.73
CA GLU A 119 9.03 9.96 -8.91
C GLU A 119 8.78 9.52 -7.46
N TYR A 120 8.11 8.38 -7.23
CA TYR A 120 7.92 7.85 -5.87
C TYR A 120 9.25 7.55 -5.17
N ILE A 121 10.22 7.00 -5.89
CA ILE A 121 11.57 6.73 -5.35
C ILE A 121 12.28 8.03 -4.95
N LYS A 122 12.20 9.10 -5.76
CA LYS A 122 12.72 10.44 -5.42
C LYS A 122 12.06 11.01 -4.16
N MET A 123 10.82 10.66 -3.89
CA MET A 123 10.10 11.05 -2.69
C MET A 123 10.47 10.21 -1.46
N GLY A 124 11.30 9.16 -1.59
CA GLY A 124 11.73 8.27 -0.52
C GLY A 124 10.86 7.01 -0.35
N PHE A 125 10.05 6.67 -1.34
CA PHE A 125 9.19 5.48 -1.30
C PHE A 125 9.82 4.30 -2.01
N TYR A 126 9.47 3.09 -1.54
CA TYR A 126 9.80 1.82 -2.17
C TYR A 126 8.67 1.35 -3.09
N ILE A 127 9.02 0.51 -4.05
CA ILE A 127 8.09 -0.07 -5.01
C ILE A 127 7.82 -1.53 -4.64
N GLY A 128 6.58 -1.85 -4.32
CA GLY A 128 6.12 -3.19 -4.03
C GLY A 128 5.98 -4.02 -5.31
N VAL A 129 6.68 -5.16 -5.36
CA VAL A 129 6.70 -6.05 -6.51
C VAL A 129 6.28 -7.46 -6.08
N GLY A 130 5.09 -7.86 -6.50
CA GLY A 130 4.52 -9.18 -6.22
C GLY A 130 4.61 -10.16 -7.39
N GLY A 131 3.92 -11.27 -7.26
CA GLY A 131 3.90 -12.38 -8.22
C GLY A 131 3.54 -12.00 -9.66
N VAL A 132 2.86 -10.87 -9.86
CA VAL A 132 2.49 -10.34 -11.18
C VAL A 132 3.69 -10.13 -12.10
N VAL A 133 4.87 -9.83 -11.57
CA VAL A 133 6.09 -9.66 -12.37
C VAL A 133 6.45 -10.91 -13.19
N THR A 134 6.03 -12.09 -12.74
CA THR A 134 6.29 -13.36 -13.43
C THR A 134 5.34 -13.60 -14.62
N PHE A 135 4.25 -12.86 -14.72
CA PHE A 135 3.25 -13.07 -15.75
C PHE A 135 3.77 -12.71 -17.14
N LYS A 136 3.37 -13.49 -18.16
CA LYS A 136 3.79 -13.25 -19.56
C LYS A 136 3.40 -11.88 -20.08
N ASN A 137 2.25 -11.37 -19.66
CA ASN A 137 1.70 -10.07 -20.07
C ASN A 137 2.10 -8.88 -19.18
N ALA A 138 2.87 -9.10 -18.13
CA ALA A 138 3.31 -8.04 -17.20
C ALA A 138 4.47 -7.18 -17.77
N LYS A 139 4.39 -6.78 -19.03
CA LYS A 139 5.46 -6.02 -19.72
C LYS A 139 5.81 -4.72 -19.00
N LYS A 140 4.79 -3.96 -18.59
CA LYS A 140 4.98 -2.68 -17.90
C LYS A 140 5.72 -2.86 -16.57
N LEU A 141 5.32 -3.82 -15.73
CA LEU A 141 5.97 -4.05 -14.44
C LEU A 141 7.42 -4.55 -14.61
N LYS A 142 7.68 -5.40 -15.61
CA LYS A 142 9.05 -5.82 -15.96
C LYS A 142 9.90 -4.63 -16.37
N GLU A 143 9.39 -3.74 -17.22
CA GLU A 143 10.08 -2.50 -17.59
C GLU A 143 10.37 -1.62 -16.36
N VAL A 144 9.46 -1.54 -15.39
CA VAL A 144 9.70 -0.82 -14.13
C VAL A 144 10.89 -1.44 -13.40
N VAL A 145 10.85 -2.74 -13.13
CA VAL A 145 11.89 -3.46 -12.38
C VAL A 145 13.27 -3.35 -13.04
N GLU A 146 13.33 -3.37 -14.37
CA GLU A 146 14.57 -3.21 -15.14
C GLU A 146 15.16 -1.79 -15.10
N ASN A 147 14.34 -0.77 -14.74
CA ASN A 147 14.72 0.64 -14.83
C ASN A 147 14.74 1.40 -13.50
N ILE A 148 14.60 0.70 -12.37
CA ILE A 148 14.73 1.29 -11.03
C ILE A 148 15.82 0.57 -10.22
N PRO A 149 16.41 1.23 -9.21
CA PRO A 149 17.40 0.59 -8.34
C PRO A 149 16.82 -0.60 -7.59
N LEU A 150 17.55 -1.71 -7.53
CA LEU A 150 17.13 -2.88 -6.74
C LEU A 150 16.88 -2.54 -5.26
N THR A 151 17.64 -1.58 -4.73
CA THR A 151 17.50 -1.07 -3.36
C THR A 151 16.18 -0.32 -3.11
N SER A 152 15.43 0.00 -4.15
CA SER A 152 14.11 0.64 -4.07
C SER A 152 12.95 -0.34 -4.25
N ILE A 153 13.23 -1.65 -4.34
CA ILE A 153 12.23 -2.70 -4.51
C ILE A 153 12.03 -3.44 -3.19
N VAL A 154 10.78 -3.69 -2.83
CA VAL A 154 10.39 -4.64 -1.80
C VAL A 154 9.53 -5.74 -2.41
N LEU A 155 9.74 -6.98 -1.95
CA LEU A 155 8.94 -8.12 -2.41
C LEU A 155 7.68 -8.23 -1.57
N GLU A 156 6.59 -8.61 -2.22
CA GLU A 156 5.29 -8.81 -1.60
C GLU A 156 4.50 -9.93 -2.26
N THR A 157 3.41 -10.36 -1.67
CA THR A 157 2.58 -11.44 -2.23
C THR A 157 1.19 -11.01 -2.66
N ASP A 158 0.57 -10.09 -1.95
CA ASP A 158 -0.85 -9.79 -2.01
C ASP A 158 -1.73 -11.05 -1.83
N CYS A 159 -1.24 -12.00 -1.02
CA CYS A 159 -1.96 -13.24 -0.80
C CYS A 159 -3.29 -13.01 -0.05
N PRO A 160 -4.35 -13.73 -0.40
CA PRO A 160 -4.38 -14.99 -1.17
C PRO A 160 -4.48 -14.84 -2.69
N TYR A 161 -4.28 -13.65 -3.21
CA TYR A 161 -4.43 -13.32 -4.65
C TYR A 161 -3.08 -13.32 -5.38
N MET A 162 -3.12 -13.20 -6.71
CA MET A 162 -1.99 -12.93 -7.60
C MET A 162 -0.78 -13.86 -7.44
N ALA A 163 -1.03 -15.17 -7.27
CA ALA A 163 0.03 -16.17 -7.22
C ALA A 163 0.96 -16.08 -8.45
N PRO A 164 2.31 -16.13 -8.26
CA PRO A 164 3.26 -16.11 -9.36
C PRO A 164 3.17 -17.35 -10.25
N GLU A 165 3.71 -17.26 -11.47
CA GLU A 165 3.93 -18.47 -12.28
C GLU A 165 4.93 -19.41 -11.55
N PRO A 166 4.76 -20.73 -11.61
CA PRO A 166 3.74 -21.48 -12.35
C PRO A 166 2.41 -21.68 -11.60
N ASN A 167 2.21 -21.03 -10.48
CA ASN A 167 1.05 -21.21 -9.60
C ASN A 167 -0.10 -20.22 -9.89
N ARG A 168 -0.03 -19.47 -10.98
CA ARG A 168 -1.06 -18.52 -11.38
C ARG A 168 -2.44 -19.20 -11.44
N GLY A 169 -3.46 -18.52 -10.87
CA GLY A 169 -4.83 -19.06 -10.77
C GLY A 169 -5.09 -19.95 -9.55
N LYS A 170 -4.06 -20.28 -8.77
CA LYS A 170 -4.18 -20.94 -7.47
C LYS A 170 -4.21 -19.90 -6.34
N ARG A 171 -4.58 -20.34 -5.14
CA ARG A 171 -4.46 -19.52 -3.93
C ARG A 171 -2.99 -19.22 -3.67
N ASN A 172 -2.67 -17.93 -3.55
CA ASN A 172 -1.32 -17.47 -3.22
C ASN A 172 -1.00 -17.64 -1.73
N ASN A 173 0.27 -17.74 -1.41
CA ASN A 173 0.81 -17.73 -0.05
C ASN A 173 2.27 -17.21 -0.06
N SER A 174 2.78 -16.84 1.12
CA SER A 174 4.12 -16.23 1.25
C SER A 174 5.29 -17.15 0.88
N ALA A 175 5.08 -18.47 0.73
CA ALA A 175 6.12 -19.40 0.30
C ALA A 175 6.37 -19.38 -1.23
N TYR A 176 5.61 -18.59 -1.96
CA TYR A 176 5.77 -18.44 -3.43
C TYR A 176 6.65 -17.23 -3.82
N ILE A 177 7.19 -16.49 -2.87
CA ILE A 177 8.18 -15.45 -3.10
C ILE A 177 9.58 -16.05 -3.17
#